data_27bdb992131dc77738e1120b8a38f4b9
#
_entry.id   27bdb992131dc77738e1120b8a38f4b9
#
_cell.length_a   1.000
_cell.length_b   1.000
_cell.length_c   1.000
_cell.angle_alpha   90.00
_cell.angle_beta   90.00
_cell.angle_gamma   90.00
#
_symmetry.space_group_name_H-M   'P 1'
#
loop_
_entity.id
_entity.type
_entity.pdbx_description
1 polymer ?
#
loop_
_entity_poly.entity_id
_entity_poly.type
_entity_poly.pdbx_seq_one_letter_code
_entity_poly.pdbx_strand_id
1 'polypeptide(L)'
;PSGHTYRCTLHSPQQQQSIQHPTAGSMDAAAALTYDMTTPPKGCSWAPDGTCLLTAGDDARLRVLELPAPMVAEPPAAPENPAWRPTFDVKACECVYDYAWYPRLHSSQPSTCVFAACARAAPPALYDAYDGRRRASYVLRDALDEPVPCLALAFSPGGATLRVAATKKGRLAA
;
A
#
# COMPACT_ATOMS: atom_id res chain seq x y z
N PRO A 1 -9.70 -14.43 24.36
CA PRO A 1 -9.26 -13.49 23.36
C PRO A 1 -9.69 -14.01 22.00
N SER A 2 -10.81 -13.47 21.49
CA SER A 2 -11.35 -13.82 20.18
C SER A 2 -10.48 -13.14 19.13
N GLY A 3 -9.61 -13.91 18.49
CA GLY A 3 -8.85 -13.44 17.33
C GLY A 3 -9.83 -13.11 16.19
N HIS A 4 -9.87 -11.87 15.77
CA HIS A 4 -10.61 -11.48 14.58
C HIS A 4 -9.71 -11.76 13.37
N THR A 5 -10.19 -12.61 12.46
CA THR A 5 -9.53 -12.89 11.19
C THR A 5 -10.06 -11.91 10.16
N TYR A 6 -9.20 -11.08 9.60
CA TYR A 6 -9.54 -10.18 8.50
C TYR A 6 -9.16 -10.84 7.18
N ARG A 7 -10.14 -11.00 6.30
CA ARG A 7 -9.95 -11.64 4.98
C ARG A 7 -9.74 -10.56 3.93
N CYS A 8 -8.59 -10.59 3.28
CA CYS A 8 -8.36 -9.86 2.04
C CYS A 8 -8.67 -10.78 0.86
N THR A 9 -9.68 -10.45 0.07
CA THR A 9 -10.04 -11.21 -1.13
C THR A 9 -9.45 -10.48 -2.34
N LEU A 10 -8.62 -11.18 -3.09
CA LEU A 10 -7.97 -10.65 -4.28
C LEU A 10 -8.76 -11.08 -5.52
N HIS A 11 -9.14 -10.13 -6.35
CA HIS A 11 -9.66 -10.40 -7.67
C HIS A 11 -8.54 -10.19 -8.68
N SER A 12 -8.22 -11.23 -9.46
CA SER A 12 -7.26 -11.13 -10.55
C SER A 12 -7.81 -10.19 -11.63
N PRO A 13 -7.05 -9.19 -12.11
CA PRO A 13 -7.43 -8.43 -13.29
C PRO A 13 -7.20 -9.27 -14.54
N GLN A 14 -8.17 -10.10 -14.93
CA GLN A 14 -8.13 -10.68 -16.27
C GLN A 14 -8.59 -9.67 -17.30
N GLN A 15 -7.65 -9.30 -18.17
CA GLN A 15 -7.81 -8.76 -19.52
C GLN A 15 -8.79 -7.59 -19.71
N GLN A 16 -8.24 -6.41 -19.68
CA GLN A 16 -8.81 -5.29 -20.44
C GLN A 16 -8.65 -5.56 -21.96
N GLN A 17 -9.56 -6.32 -22.53
CA GLN A 17 -9.92 -6.21 -23.94
C GLN A 17 -11.45 -6.10 -24.03
N SER A 18 -11.88 -5.00 -24.65
CA SER A 18 -13.25 -4.55 -24.92
C SER A 18 -14.01 -3.96 -23.73
N ILE A 19 -14.24 -2.67 -23.85
CA ILE A 19 -15.21 -1.89 -23.06
C ILE A 19 -16.62 -2.42 -23.39
N GLN A 20 -17.08 -3.39 -22.64
CA GLN A 20 -18.50 -3.68 -22.50
C GLN A 20 -18.86 -3.43 -21.04
N HIS A 21 -19.86 -2.58 -20.79
CA HIS A 21 -20.37 -2.35 -19.46
C HIS A 21 -20.72 -3.68 -18.80
N PRO A 22 -20.14 -4.03 -17.63
CA PRO A 22 -20.53 -5.25 -16.95
C PRO A 22 -21.95 -5.09 -16.45
N THR A 23 -22.88 -5.85 -17.00
CA THR A 23 -24.09 -6.26 -16.29
C THR A 23 -23.64 -6.92 -14.98
N ALA A 24 -24.32 -6.62 -13.88
CA ALA A 24 -24.02 -7.10 -12.54
C ALA A 24 -23.92 -8.65 -12.50
N GLY A 25 -22.78 -9.16 -12.90
CA GLY A 25 -22.39 -10.56 -12.77
C GLY A 25 -21.66 -10.73 -11.45
N SER A 26 -21.88 -11.83 -10.78
CA SER A 26 -21.13 -12.28 -9.62
C SER A 26 -19.62 -12.14 -9.89
N MET A 27 -18.93 -11.35 -9.08
CA MET A 27 -17.47 -11.34 -9.09
C MET A 27 -17.00 -12.57 -8.35
N ASP A 28 -16.78 -13.66 -9.08
CA ASP A 28 -16.19 -14.86 -8.51
C ASP A 28 -14.74 -14.56 -8.10
N ALA A 29 -14.42 -14.77 -6.82
CA ALA A 29 -13.07 -14.65 -6.33
C ALA A 29 -12.22 -15.78 -6.95
N ALA A 30 -11.29 -15.41 -7.83
CA ALA A 30 -10.41 -16.37 -8.49
C ALA A 30 -9.48 -17.08 -7.50
N ALA A 31 -9.11 -16.42 -6.41
CA ALA A 31 -8.37 -17.01 -5.28
C ALA A 31 -8.55 -16.14 -4.04
N ALA A 32 -8.52 -16.76 -2.84
CA ALA A 32 -8.51 -16.06 -1.58
C ALA A 32 -7.20 -16.36 -0.85
N LEU A 33 -6.40 -15.34 -0.56
CA LEU A 33 -5.28 -15.42 0.34
C LEU A 33 -5.72 -14.83 1.69
N THR A 34 -5.45 -15.54 2.76
CA THR A 34 -5.74 -15.06 4.11
C THR A 34 -4.46 -14.78 4.86
N TYR A 35 -4.40 -13.60 5.44
CA TYR A 35 -3.37 -13.20 6.37
C TYR A 35 -4.02 -12.81 7.71
N ASP A 36 -3.61 -13.49 8.76
CA ASP A 36 -4.11 -13.21 10.11
C ASP A 36 -3.38 -12.00 10.68
N MET A 37 -4.10 -10.91 10.84
CA MET A 37 -3.62 -9.72 11.54
C MET A 37 -4.15 -9.69 12.95
N THR A 38 -3.29 -9.36 13.90
CA THR A 38 -3.69 -9.13 15.30
C THR A 38 -4.36 -7.78 15.51
N THR A 39 -4.26 -6.89 14.51
CA THR A 39 -4.83 -5.55 14.54
C THR A 39 -5.58 -5.27 13.23
N PRO A 40 -6.64 -4.43 13.27
CA PRO A 40 -7.40 -4.07 12.07
C PRO A 40 -6.53 -3.47 10.97
N PRO A 41 -6.68 -3.92 9.71
CA PRO A 41 -6.05 -3.24 8.58
C PRO A 41 -6.74 -1.90 8.30
N LYS A 42 -5.96 -0.90 7.87
CA LYS A 42 -6.42 0.44 7.49
C LYS A 42 -6.41 0.66 5.97
N GLY A 43 -6.74 -0.37 5.23
CA GLY A 43 -6.74 -0.33 3.79
C GLY A 43 -5.62 -1.15 3.18
N CYS A 44 -5.70 -1.30 1.87
CA CYS A 44 -4.70 -2.00 1.08
C CYS A 44 -4.60 -1.36 -0.30
N SER A 45 -3.44 -1.44 -0.91
CA SER A 45 -3.16 -0.90 -2.23
C SER A 45 -2.25 -1.84 -3.02
N TRP A 46 -2.64 -2.15 -4.26
CA TRP A 46 -1.82 -2.92 -5.18
C TRP A 46 -0.63 -2.13 -5.68
N ALA A 47 0.50 -2.80 -5.80
CA ALA A 47 1.60 -2.28 -6.59
C ALA A 47 1.15 -2.10 -8.06
N PRO A 48 1.63 -1.06 -8.76
CA PRO A 48 1.24 -0.80 -10.15
C PRO A 48 1.49 -1.95 -11.12
N ASP A 49 2.50 -2.77 -10.86
CA ASP A 49 2.81 -3.96 -11.66
C ASP A 49 2.08 -5.23 -11.20
N GLY A 50 1.23 -5.14 -10.17
CA GLY A 50 0.42 -6.24 -9.68
C GLY A 50 1.17 -7.32 -8.91
N THR A 51 2.44 -7.12 -8.57
CA THR A 51 3.28 -8.15 -7.94
C THR A 51 3.10 -8.26 -6.43
N CYS A 52 2.68 -7.18 -5.77
CA CYS A 52 2.54 -7.15 -4.32
C CYS A 52 1.43 -6.21 -3.83
N LEU A 53 1.05 -6.41 -2.58
CA LEU A 53 0.06 -5.62 -1.87
C LEU A 53 0.72 -4.88 -0.70
N LEU A 54 0.39 -3.60 -0.54
CA LEU A 54 0.78 -2.80 0.63
C LEU A 54 -0.44 -2.57 1.51
N THR A 55 -0.28 -2.81 2.81
CA THR A 55 -1.33 -2.55 3.80
C THR A 55 -0.74 -1.90 5.05
N ALA A 56 -1.54 -1.10 5.74
CA ALA A 56 -1.21 -0.55 7.05
C ALA A 56 -2.11 -1.16 8.12
N GLY A 57 -1.60 -1.27 9.33
CA GLY A 57 -2.36 -1.72 10.50
C GLY A 57 -2.43 -0.65 11.60
N ASP A 58 -3.34 -0.84 12.55
CA ASP A 58 -3.44 -0.01 13.75
C ASP A 58 -2.23 -0.15 14.68
N ASP A 59 -1.40 -1.16 14.47
CA ASP A 59 -0.13 -1.39 15.17
C ASP A 59 1.03 -0.52 14.67
N ALA A 60 0.72 0.51 13.89
CA ALA A 60 1.71 1.41 13.29
C ALA A 60 2.71 0.69 12.36
N ARG A 61 2.28 -0.36 11.68
CA ARG A 61 3.11 -1.10 10.73
C ARG A 61 2.54 -1.03 9.32
N LEU A 62 3.41 -0.83 8.37
CA LEU A 62 3.19 -1.03 6.94
C LEU A 62 3.72 -2.41 6.58
N ARG A 63 2.96 -3.19 5.81
CA ARG A 63 3.33 -4.55 5.41
C ARG A 63 3.25 -4.69 3.92
N VAL A 64 4.28 -5.24 3.34
CA VAL A 64 4.30 -5.64 1.93
C VAL A 64 4.12 -7.15 1.86
N LEU A 65 3.13 -7.56 1.09
CA LEU A 65 2.79 -8.96 0.87
C LEU A 65 2.99 -9.24 -0.63
N GLU A 66 3.97 -10.06 -0.94
CA GLU A 66 4.27 -10.46 -2.30
C GLU A 66 3.33 -11.57 -2.75
N LEU A 67 2.82 -11.48 -3.97
CA LEU A 67 2.01 -12.55 -4.53
C LEU A 67 2.87 -13.78 -4.83
N PRO A 68 2.41 -14.97 -4.44
CA PRO A 68 3.06 -16.20 -4.87
C PRO A 68 3.13 -16.30 -6.40
N ALA A 69 4.29 -16.68 -6.93
CA ALA A 69 4.54 -16.75 -8.37
C ALA A 69 3.47 -17.53 -9.18
N PRO A 70 2.89 -18.63 -8.67
CA PRO A 70 1.80 -19.33 -9.37
C PRO A 70 0.54 -18.47 -9.54
N MET A 71 0.29 -17.52 -8.64
CA MET A 71 -0.89 -16.65 -8.72
C MET A 71 -0.68 -15.45 -9.65
N VAL A 72 0.56 -15.14 -10.00
CA VAL A 72 0.88 -14.12 -11.00
C VAL A 72 0.68 -14.65 -12.41
N ALA A 73 0.94 -15.94 -12.64
CA ALA A 73 0.88 -16.56 -13.95
C ALA A 73 -0.52 -17.11 -14.28
N GLU A 74 -1.12 -17.87 -13.37
CA GLU A 74 -2.48 -18.42 -13.50
C GLU A 74 -3.12 -18.55 -12.11
N PRO A 75 -4.40 -18.15 -11.94
CA PRO A 75 -5.09 -18.40 -10.68
C PRO A 75 -5.23 -19.92 -10.46
N PRO A 76 -4.88 -20.44 -9.27
CA PRO A 76 -5.02 -21.86 -8.98
C PRO A 76 -6.49 -22.29 -9.02
N ALA A 77 -6.75 -23.44 -9.61
CA ALA A 77 -8.10 -23.99 -9.80
C ALA A 77 -8.86 -24.31 -8.49
N ALA A 78 -8.17 -24.42 -7.36
CA ALA A 78 -8.72 -24.41 -6.01
C ALA A 78 -7.61 -24.03 -5.02
N PRO A 79 -7.81 -23.05 -4.15
CA PRO A 79 -6.79 -22.68 -3.20
C PRO A 79 -6.78 -23.68 -2.04
N GLU A 80 -5.75 -24.47 -1.92
CA GLU A 80 -5.22 -24.75 -0.61
C GLU A 80 -4.75 -23.35 -0.10
N ASN A 81 -5.43 -22.83 0.90
CA ASN A 81 -5.21 -21.47 1.41
C ASN A 81 -3.85 -21.39 2.12
N PRO A 82 -2.72 -21.16 1.39
CA PRO A 82 -1.44 -21.05 2.05
C PRO A 82 -1.49 -19.82 2.94
N ALA A 83 -1.03 -19.95 4.18
CA ALA A 83 -0.91 -18.82 5.08
C ALA A 83 -0.04 -17.75 4.44
N TRP A 84 -0.66 -16.72 3.92
CA TRP A 84 0.03 -15.60 3.29
C TRP A 84 0.70 -14.77 4.37
N ARG A 85 1.97 -14.44 4.17
CA ARG A 85 2.75 -13.68 5.15
C ARG A 85 3.38 -12.47 4.51
N PRO A 86 3.53 -11.37 5.25
CA PRO A 86 4.32 -10.24 4.77
C PRO A 86 5.74 -10.67 4.45
N THR A 87 6.25 -10.23 3.31
CA THR A 87 7.66 -10.37 2.94
C THR A 87 8.53 -9.59 3.92
N PHE A 88 8.06 -8.40 4.30
CA PHE A 88 8.62 -7.60 5.37
C PHE A 88 7.58 -6.64 5.94
N ASP A 89 7.90 -6.03 7.07
CA ASP A 89 7.13 -4.94 7.64
C ASP A 89 8.02 -3.75 8.01
N VAL A 90 7.45 -2.56 7.90
CA VAL A 90 8.08 -1.31 8.31
C VAL A 90 7.32 -0.75 9.49
N LYS A 91 8.01 -0.58 10.62
CA LYS A 91 7.43 0.08 11.80
C LYS A 91 7.48 1.58 11.60
N ALA A 92 6.33 2.24 11.53
CA ALA A 92 6.21 3.69 11.64
C ALA A 92 6.41 4.13 13.10
N CYS A 93 6.67 5.43 13.31
CA CYS A 93 6.80 5.94 14.68
C CYS A 93 5.50 5.83 15.46
N GLU A 94 4.38 6.16 14.79
CA GLU A 94 3.02 6.12 15.33
C GLU A 94 2.04 5.71 14.22
N CYS A 95 0.75 5.98 14.42
CA CYS A 95 -0.31 5.69 13.48
C CYS A 95 0.02 6.15 12.06
N VAL A 96 -0.05 5.23 11.11
CA VAL A 96 0.07 5.53 9.69
C VAL A 96 -1.20 6.25 9.24
N TYR A 97 -1.06 7.41 8.61
CA TYR A 97 -2.17 8.20 8.10
C TYR A 97 -2.48 7.85 6.65
N ASP A 98 -1.43 7.75 5.82
CA ASP A 98 -1.59 7.49 4.40
C ASP A 98 -0.33 6.86 3.80
N TYR A 99 -0.49 6.17 2.68
CA TYR A 99 0.60 5.55 1.93
C TYR A 99 0.23 5.43 0.45
N ALA A 100 1.22 5.47 -0.42
CA ALA A 100 1.04 5.35 -1.85
C ALA A 100 2.24 4.67 -2.53
N TRP A 101 1.97 3.80 -3.49
CA TRP A 101 2.98 3.27 -4.38
C TRP A 101 3.48 4.33 -5.35
N TYR A 102 4.75 4.22 -5.72
CA TYR A 102 5.28 4.97 -6.86
C TYR A 102 4.56 4.50 -8.14
N PRO A 103 3.90 5.38 -8.90
CA PRO A 103 2.98 4.97 -9.96
C PRO A 103 3.65 4.28 -11.16
N ARG A 104 4.96 4.43 -11.32
CA ARG A 104 5.75 3.76 -12.35
C ARG A 104 6.60 2.63 -11.78
N LEU A 105 6.21 2.07 -10.64
CA LEU A 105 6.87 0.92 -10.05
C LEU A 105 6.81 -0.25 -11.02
N HIS A 106 7.96 -0.88 -11.21
CA HIS A 106 8.10 -2.11 -11.98
C HIS A 106 9.19 -2.96 -11.34
N SER A 107 8.89 -4.21 -10.99
CA SER A 107 9.76 -5.11 -10.25
C SER A 107 11.11 -5.37 -10.95
N SER A 108 11.18 -5.29 -12.29
CA SER A 108 12.45 -5.39 -13.02
C SER A 108 13.36 -4.16 -12.89
N GLN A 109 12.87 -3.05 -12.30
CA GLN A 109 13.60 -1.79 -12.16
C GLN A 109 13.70 -1.39 -10.69
N PRO A 110 14.72 -1.85 -9.94
CA PRO A 110 14.84 -1.61 -8.49
C PRO A 110 14.78 -0.14 -8.07
N SER A 111 15.22 0.78 -8.92
CA SER A 111 15.16 2.22 -8.66
C SER A 111 13.72 2.75 -8.56
N THR A 112 12.76 2.11 -9.20
CA THR A 112 11.33 2.46 -9.19
C THR A 112 10.54 1.76 -8.10
N CYS A 113 11.11 0.73 -7.47
CA CYS A 113 10.45 -0.07 -6.46
C CYS A 113 10.44 0.66 -5.10
N VAL A 114 9.55 1.64 -4.99
CA VAL A 114 9.38 2.45 -3.78
C VAL A 114 7.91 2.72 -3.49
N PHE A 115 7.63 2.95 -2.22
CA PHE A 115 6.37 3.51 -1.76
C PHE A 115 6.62 4.67 -0.80
N ALA A 116 5.69 5.61 -0.74
CA ALA A 116 5.69 6.70 0.22
C ALA A 116 4.72 6.39 1.35
N ALA A 117 5.03 6.83 2.55
CA ALA A 117 4.08 6.80 3.66
C ALA A 117 4.25 8.02 4.57
N CYS A 118 3.16 8.42 5.20
CA CYS A 118 3.16 9.39 6.27
C CYS A 118 2.50 8.82 7.53
N ALA A 119 3.04 9.20 8.66
CA ALA A 119 2.58 8.76 9.97
C ALA A 119 2.55 9.94 10.92
N ARG A 120 1.79 9.77 12.00
CA ARG A 120 1.75 10.75 13.08
C ARG A 120 3.16 10.96 13.65
N ALA A 121 3.50 12.21 13.95
CA ALA A 121 4.77 12.62 14.55
C ALA A 121 6.02 12.24 13.75
N ALA A 122 5.89 11.91 12.46
CA ALA A 122 6.99 11.62 11.58
C ALA A 122 6.86 12.35 10.24
N PRO A 123 7.98 12.81 9.64
CA PRO A 123 7.93 13.34 8.29
C PRO A 123 7.57 12.25 7.28
N PRO A 124 6.88 12.59 6.17
CA PRO A 124 6.66 11.65 5.10
C PRO A 124 7.98 11.11 4.56
N ALA A 125 8.00 9.83 4.25
CA ALA A 125 9.21 9.14 3.84
C ALA A 125 8.96 8.20 2.67
N LEU A 126 10.02 7.96 1.88
CA LEU A 126 10.07 6.93 0.85
C LEU A 126 10.77 5.70 1.41
N TYR A 127 10.18 4.55 1.13
CA TYR A 127 10.68 3.24 1.53
C TYR A 127 10.96 2.38 0.31
N ASP A 128 11.98 1.58 0.41
CA ASP A 128 12.31 0.53 -0.54
C ASP A 128 11.23 -0.57 -0.49
N ALA A 129 10.76 -1.03 -1.65
CA ALA A 129 9.73 -2.06 -1.74
C ALA A 129 10.28 -3.49 -1.61
N TYR A 130 11.60 -3.69 -1.60
CA TYR A 130 12.21 -5.00 -1.41
C TYR A 130 12.57 -5.31 0.04
N ASP A 131 13.07 -4.31 0.77
CA ASP A 131 13.60 -4.54 2.12
C ASP A 131 13.02 -3.60 3.20
N GLY A 132 12.15 -2.67 2.81
CA GLY A 132 11.53 -1.72 3.72
C GLY A 132 12.46 -0.61 4.23
N ARG A 133 13.69 -0.51 3.74
CA ARG A 133 14.60 0.56 4.15
C ARG A 133 14.10 1.92 3.72
N ARG A 134 14.27 2.90 4.58
CA ARG A 134 13.95 4.28 4.25
C ARG A 134 14.99 4.85 3.29
N ARG A 135 14.56 5.19 2.06
CA ARG A 135 15.42 5.81 1.03
C ARG A 135 15.51 7.32 1.20
N ALA A 136 14.43 7.99 1.62
CA ALA A 136 14.38 9.43 1.82
C ALA A 136 13.32 9.82 2.86
N SER A 137 13.44 11.01 3.42
CA SER A 137 12.39 11.64 4.22
C SER A 137 12.32 13.13 3.92
N TYR A 138 11.10 13.71 4.04
CA TYR A 138 10.80 15.08 3.63
C TYR A 138 10.20 15.83 4.81
N VAL A 139 10.98 16.74 5.40
CA VAL A 139 10.46 17.59 6.48
C VAL A 139 9.62 18.70 5.86
N LEU A 140 8.33 18.69 6.16
CA LEU A 140 7.42 19.76 5.77
C LEU A 140 7.55 20.89 6.80
N ARG A 141 7.67 22.13 6.31
CA ARG A 141 7.76 23.32 7.13
C ARG A 141 6.72 24.35 6.71
N ASP A 142 6.21 25.07 7.66
CA ASP A 142 5.30 26.19 7.41
C ASP A 142 6.06 27.49 7.14
N ALA A 143 5.31 28.58 6.98
CA ALA A 143 5.88 29.91 6.75
C ALA A 143 6.70 30.46 7.93
N LEU A 144 6.60 29.86 9.10
CA LEU A 144 7.37 30.20 10.30
C LEU A 144 8.54 29.22 10.51
N ASP A 145 8.85 28.38 9.50
CA ASP A 145 9.87 27.34 9.55
C ASP A 145 9.60 26.24 10.61
N GLU A 146 8.36 26.13 11.09
CA GLU A 146 7.96 25.09 12.03
C GLU A 146 7.57 23.80 11.29
N PRO A 147 7.93 22.60 11.81
CA PRO A 147 7.54 21.35 11.20
C PRO A 147 6.03 21.15 11.27
N VAL A 148 5.43 20.73 10.16
CA VAL A 148 4.00 20.44 10.08
C VAL A 148 3.75 18.96 9.75
N PRO A 149 2.73 18.34 10.37
CA PRO A 149 2.41 16.94 10.11
C PRO A 149 1.82 16.76 8.71
N CYS A 150 2.22 15.69 8.05
CA CYS A 150 1.60 15.18 6.82
C CYS A 150 0.41 14.31 7.17
N LEU A 151 -0.75 14.54 6.58
CA LEU A 151 -1.97 13.77 6.81
C LEU A 151 -2.35 12.88 5.62
N ALA A 152 -2.01 13.30 4.41
CA ALA A 152 -2.25 12.54 3.20
C ALA A 152 -1.14 12.81 2.18
N LEU A 153 -0.92 11.86 1.28
CA LEU A 153 0.08 11.98 0.22
C LEU A 153 -0.39 11.30 -1.06
N ALA A 154 0.08 11.82 -2.18
CA ALA A 154 -0.17 11.21 -3.49
C ALA A 154 0.97 11.52 -4.46
N PHE A 155 1.37 10.54 -5.24
CA PHE A 155 2.22 10.80 -6.39
C PHE A 155 1.42 11.40 -7.54
N SER A 156 2.04 12.27 -8.32
CA SER A 156 1.51 12.60 -9.65
C SER A 156 1.47 11.35 -10.53
N PRO A 157 0.55 11.24 -11.50
CA PRO A 157 0.43 10.05 -12.35
C PRO A 157 1.73 9.64 -13.05
N GLY A 158 2.57 10.61 -13.42
CA GLY A 158 3.88 10.36 -14.01
C GLY A 158 4.99 10.05 -13.01
N GLY A 159 4.72 10.11 -11.70
CA GLY A 159 5.71 9.87 -10.65
C GLY A 159 6.71 11.00 -10.42
N ALA A 160 6.62 12.11 -11.16
CA ALA A 160 7.59 13.19 -11.08
C ALA A 160 7.53 13.99 -9.77
N THR A 161 6.36 14.01 -9.11
CA THR A 161 6.16 14.77 -7.87
C THR A 161 5.39 13.94 -6.85
N LEU A 162 5.75 14.10 -5.57
CA LEU A 162 4.97 13.66 -4.43
C LEU A 162 4.25 14.89 -3.85
N ARG A 163 2.93 14.85 -3.86
CA ARG A 163 2.09 15.87 -3.21
C ARG A 163 1.74 15.42 -1.81
N VAL A 164 1.67 16.37 -0.89
CA VAL A 164 1.35 16.11 0.51
C VAL A 164 0.29 17.09 0.98
N ALA A 165 -0.66 16.62 1.76
CA ALA A 165 -1.59 17.47 2.48
C ALA A 165 -1.14 17.56 3.93
N ALA A 166 -0.97 18.80 4.41
CA ALA A 166 -0.59 19.09 5.77
C ALA A 166 -1.64 20.02 6.42
N THR A 167 -1.79 19.97 7.72
CA THR A 167 -2.67 20.92 8.43
C THR A 167 -1.85 21.89 9.24
N LYS A 168 -2.21 23.15 9.13
CA LYS A 168 -1.83 24.19 10.08
C LYS A 168 -3.09 24.66 10.80
N LYS A 169 -3.23 24.35 12.10
CA LYS A 169 -4.32 24.85 12.98
C LYS A 169 -5.71 24.89 12.27
N GLY A 170 -6.11 23.76 11.66
CA GLY A 170 -7.43 23.62 11.01
C GLY A 170 -7.53 24.11 9.57
N ARG A 171 -6.43 24.45 8.90
CA ARG A 171 -6.41 24.74 7.46
C ARG A 171 -5.59 23.71 6.71
N LEU A 172 -6.15 23.18 5.62
CA LEU A 172 -5.44 22.32 4.66
C LEU A 172 -4.51 23.21 3.83
N ALA A 173 -3.22 22.87 3.78
CA ALA A 173 -2.25 23.40 2.82
C ALA A 173 -1.85 22.27 1.88
N ALA A 174 -1.88 22.51 0.57
CA ALA A 174 -1.46 21.59 -0.49
C ALA A 174 -0.22 22.13 -1.19
#